data_521eaeb1de31ee0b12dc4d61eff622e3
#
_entry.id   521eaeb1de31ee0b12dc4d61eff622e3
#
_cell.length_a   1.000
_cell.length_b   1.000
_cell.length_c   1.000
_cell.angle_alpha   90.00
_cell.angle_beta   90.00
_cell.angle_gamma   90.00
#
_symmetry.space_group_name_H-M   'P 1'
#
loop_
_entity.id
_entity.type
_entity.pdbx_description
1 polymer ?
#
loop_
_entity_poly.entity_id
_entity_poly.type
_entity_poly.pdbx_seq_one_letter_code
_entity_poly.pdbx_strand_id
1 'polypeptide(L)'
;LIACLLAPIAPPLAMAVAWPAWIASSWIAGVAAVLADLPFASMPWPADGAGAVIAIIGSGTVAWWAVRRDRGATIAGAAALCWAVVIVGVGAGAVVMDRSGRPAEWSIAQCDVGQGDAVVLRSAGAVALVDAGPDPQRLSACLDDLGIHHLDLMVLTHFDLDHVGGVAAIIGRVDEVLIGPTDERARSSVVEPLGAGGAIVRTVSVGERGM
;
A
#
# COMPACT_ATOMS: atom_id res chain seq x y z
N LEU A 1 -11.98 14.84 -19.92
CA LEU A 1 -12.84 16.02 -19.77
C LEU A 1 -13.86 16.13 -20.91
N ILE A 2 -13.45 16.23 -22.21
CA ILE A 2 -14.37 16.34 -23.35
C ILE A 2 -15.37 15.17 -23.38
N ALA A 3 -14.91 13.96 -23.21
CA ALA A 3 -15.76 12.77 -23.14
C ALA A 3 -16.79 12.85 -22.00
N CYS A 4 -16.41 13.34 -20.83
CA CYS A 4 -17.34 13.52 -19.70
C CYS A 4 -18.43 14.57 -19.99
N LEU A 5 -18.08 15.64 -20.69
CA LEU A 5 -19.05 16.65 -21.10
C LEU A 5 -20.02 16.16 -22.19
N LEU A 6 -19.55 15.26 -23.05
CA LEU A 6 -20.37 14.67 -24.12
C LEU A 6 -21.23 13.51 -23.63
N ALA A 7 -20.85 12.82 -22.55
CA ALA A 7 -21.53 11.62 -22.08
C ALA A 7 -23.04 11.79 -21.85
N PRO A 8 -23.56 12.87 -21.23
CA PRO A 8 -24.99 13.04 -21.01
C PRO A 8 -25.77 13.39 -22.29
N ILE A 9 -25.10 13.89 -23.35
CA ILE A 9 -25.75 14.41 -24.55
C ILE A 9 -25.64 13.42 -25.72
N ALA A 10 -24.45 12.83 -25.92
CA ALA A 10 -24.13 11.96 -27.04
C ALA A 10 -23.18 10.82 -26.60
N PRO A 11 -23.68 9.79 -25.88
CA PRO A 11 -22.87 8.71 -25.34
C PRO A 11 -21.95 8.01 -26.38
N PRO A 12 -22.38 7.70 -27.60
CA PRO A 12 -21.52 7.07 -28.61
C PRO A 12 -20.31 7.94 -28.98
N LEU A 13 -20.52 9.26 -29.06
CA LEU A 13 -19.45 10.21 -29.38
C LEU A 13 -18.49 10.36 -28.20
N ALA A 14 -19.02 10.39 -26.99
CA ALA A 14 -18.21 10.39 -25.77
C ALA A 14 -17.28 9.18 -25.68
N MET A 15 -17.79 7.97 -26.01
CA MET A 15 -16.98 6.76 -26.07
C MET A 15 -15.90 6.85 -27.16
N ALA A 16 -16.22 7.32 -28.34
CA ALA A 16 -15.25 7.49 -29.42
C ALA A 16 -14.11 8.46 -29.04
N VAL A 17 -14.43 9.55 -28.35
CA VAL A 17 -13.45 10.51 -27.84
C VAL A 17 -12.62 9.96 -26.68
N ALA A 18 -13.18 9.07 -25.85
CA ALA A 18 -12.47 8.44 -24.74
C ALA A 18 -11.51 7.33 -25.20
N TRP A 19 -11.75 6.71 -26.33
CA TRP A 19 -11.01 5.52 -26.80
C TRP A 19 -9.49 5.70 -26.90
N PRO A 20 -8.95 6.81 -27.48
CA PRO A 20 -7.51 7.05 -27.49
C PRO A 20 -6.89 7.16 -26.12
N ALA A 21 -7.60 7.80 -25.18
CA ALA A 21 -7.14 7.90 -23.79
C ALA A 21 -7.16 6.53 -23.09
N TRP A 22 -8.16 5.70 -23.38
CA TRP A 22 -8.23 4.33 -22.85
C TRP A 22 -7.06 3.47 -23.38
N ILE A 23 -6.72 3.54 -24.66
CA ILE A 23 -5.58 2.81 -25.24
C ILE A 23 -4.28 3.21 -24.53
N ALA A 24 -4.04 4.53 -24.39
CA ALA A 24 -2.85 5.04 -23.72
C ALA A 24 -2.78 4.60 -22.25
N SER A 25 -3.87 4.69 -21.54
CA SER A 25 -3.95 4.26 -20.12
C SER A 25 -3.75 2.76 -19.96
N SER A 26 -4.35 1.96 -20.86
CA SER A 26 -4.20 0.50 -20.84
C SER A 26 -2.76 0.08 -21.16
N TRP A 27 -2.09 0.79 -22.08
CA TRP A 27 -0.67 0.58 -22.34
C TRP A 27 0.19 0.88 -21.12
N ILE A 28 -0.01 2.04 -20.50
CA ILE A 28 0.72 2.44 -19.26
C ILE A 28 0.49 1.41 -18.16
N ALA A 29 -0.77 1.03 -17.92
CA ALA A 29 -1.11 0.02 -16.93
C ALA A 29 -0.46 -1.33 -17.21
N GLY A 30 -0.47 -1.78 -18.48
CA GLY A 30 0.18 -3.03 -18.89
C GLY A 30 1.69 -3.00 -18.67
N VAL A 31 2.35 -1.90 -19.05
CA VAL A 31 3.80 -1.73 -18.82
C VAL A 31 4.09 -1.69 -17.31
N ALA A 32 3.30 -0.97 -16.53
CA ALA A 32 3.46 -0.90 -15.09
C ALA A 32 3.29 -2.26 -14.42
N ALA A 33 2.29 -3.06 -14.82
CA ALA A 33 2.08 -4.41 -14.30
C ALA A 33 3.28 -5.32 -14.60
N VAL A 34 3.75 -5.33 -15.87
CA VAL A 34 4.93 -6.14 -16.24
C VAL A 34 6.17 -5.72 -15.48
N LEU A 35 6.39 -4.40 -15.30
CA LEU A 35 7.55 -3.90 -14.56
C LEU A 35 7.44 -4.18 -13.06
N ALA A 36 6.24 -4.18 -12.50
CA ALA A 36 6.01 -4.49 -11.08
C ALA A 36 6.34 -5.94 -10.71
N ASP A 37 6.21 -6.86 -11.67
CA ASP A 37 6.54 -8.28 -11.47
C ASP A 37 8.03 -8.62 -11.67
N LEU A 38 8.84 -7.64 -12.07
CA LEU A 38 10.28 -7.86 -12.24
C LEU A 38 10.99 -8.00 -10.88
N PRO A 39 12.04 -8.83 -10.79
CA PRO A 39 12.91 -8.84 -9.62
C PRO A 39 13.44 -7.41 -9.37
N PHE A 40 13.35 -6.94 -8.14
CA PHE A 40 13.73 -5.58 -7.73
C PHE A 40 12.83 -4.45 -8.25
N ALA A 41 11.60 -4.74 -8.67
CA ALA A 41 10.62 -3.73 -9.07
C ALA A 41 10.31 -2.72 -7.96
N SER A 42 10.35 -3.16 -6.70
CA SER A 42 10.31 -2.30 -5.52
C SER A 42 11.59 -2.45 -4.72
N MET A 43 12.22 -1.32 -4.40
CA MET A 43 13.46 -1.29 -3.64
C MET A 43 13.36 -0.19 -2.58
N PRO A 44 13.74 -0.47 -1.31
CA PRO A 44 13.81 0.58 -0.30
C PRO A 44 14.77 1.68 -0.78
N TRP A 45 14.28 2.90 -0.81
CA TRP A 45 15.04 4.05 -1.27
C TRP A 45 15.07 5.12 -0.18
N PRO A 46 16.23 5.74 0.11
CA PRO A 46 16.27 6.82 1.09
C PRO A 46 15.34 7.96 0.65
N ALA A 47 14.36 8.29 1.48
CA ALA A 47 13.39 9.36 1.20
C ALA A 47 13.93 10.76 1.45
N ASP A 48 15.19 10.87 1.88
CA ASP A 48 15.89 12.11 2.21
C ASP A 48 16.64 12.72 1.01
N GLY A 49 17.33 13.84 1.27
CA GLY A 49 18.13 14.53 0.26
C GLY A 49 19.26 13.66 -0.34
N ALA A 50 19.78 12.68 0.38
CA ALA A 50 20.79 11.76 -0.11
C ALA A 50 20.23 10.87 -1.23
N GLY A 51 19.02 10.32 -1.05
CA GLY A 51 18.34 9.54 -2.08
C GLY A 51 18.10 10.34 -3.37
N ALA A 52 17.71 11.61 -3.24
CA ALA A 52 17.53 12.49 -4.39
C ALA A 52 18.85 12.76 -5.14
N VAL A 53 19.92 13.05 -4.43
CA VAL A 53 21.27 13.27 -5.01
C VAL A 53 21.76 12.01 -5.74
N ILE A 54 21.60 10.86 -5.14
CA ILE A 54 21.96 9.57 -5.73
C ILE A 54 21.16 9.35 -7.04
N ALA A 55 19.87 9.59 -7.05
CA ALA A 55 19.03 9.44 -8.24
C ALA A 55 19.44 10.40 -9.37
N ILE A 56 19.74 11.67 -9.04
CA ILE A 56 20.17 12.69 -10.02
C ILE A 56 21.51 12.32 -10.62
N ILE A 57 22.52 11.94 -9.81
CA ILE A 57 23.84 11.56 -10.29
C ILE A 57 23.75 10.31 -11.19
N GLY A 58 22.98 9.29 -10.78
CA GLY A 58 22.81 8.10 -11.56
C GLY A 58 22.11 8.33 -12.89
N SER A 59 20.99 9.05 -12.85
CA SER A 59 20.27 9.40 -14.08
C SER A 59 21.12 10.26 -15.01
N GLY A 60 21.86 11.23 -14.45
CA GLY A 60 22.79 12.08 -15.21
C GLY A 60 23.93 11.28 -15.85
N THR A 61 24.49 10.30 -15.14
CA THR A 61 25.55 9.42 -15.64
C THR A 61 25.04 8.54 -16.79
N VAL A 62 23.86 7.95 -16.65
CA VAL A 62 23.24 7.14 -17.71
C VAL A 62 22.91 7.99 -18.94
N ALA A 63 22.34 9.17 -18.75
CA ALA A 63 22.02 10.10 -19.81
C ALA A 63 23.28 10.56 -20.55
N TRP A 64 24.34 10.92 -19.82
CA TRP A 64 25.63 11.32 -20.38
C TRP A 64 26.27 10.19 -21.20
N TRP A 65 26.23 8.96 -20.72
CA TRP A 65 26.71 7.77 -21.43
C TRP A 65 25.90 7.51 -22.73
N ALA A 66 24.56 7.62 -22.66
CA ALA A 66 23.71 7.42 -23.82
C ALA A 66 23.99 8.42 -24.96
N VAL A 67 24.39 9.65 -24.62
CA VAL A 67 24.69 10.71 -25.58
C VAL A 67 26.13 10.65 -26.10
N ARG A 68 27.10 10.19 -25.28
CA ARG A 68 28.53 10.21 -25.63
C ARG A 68 29.09 8.83 -25.99
N ARG A 69 28.57 8.22 -27.03
CA ARG A 69 28.86 6.84 -27.45
C ARG A 69 30.29 6.54 -27.92
N ASP A 70 31.30 7.46 -27.78
CA ASP A 70 32.53 7.40 -28.60
C ASP A 70 33.79 6.89 -27.93
N ARG A 71 34.07 6.50 -26.85
CA ARG A 71 35.32 5.89 -26.36
C ARG A 71 35.30 5.43 -24.89
N GLY A 72 34.16 5.43 -24.29
CA GLY A 72 34.05 5.12 -22.84
C GLY A 72 33.28 3.85 -22.52
N ALA A 73 33.06 2.93 -23.47
CA ALA A 73 32.24 1.74 -23.22
C ALA A 73 32.71 0.93 -21.99
N THR A 74 34.02 0.88 -21.73
CA THR A 74 34.60 0.24 -20.56
C THR A 74 34.45 1.07 -19.29
N ILE A 75 34.65 2.39 -19.37
CA ILE A 75 34.49 3.31 -18.23
C ILE A 75 33.00 3.45 -17.88
N ALA A 76 32.15 3.54 -18.89
CA ALA A 76 30.69 3.60 -18.70
C ALA A 76 30.12 2.29 -18.14
N GLY A 77 30.62 1.14 -18.57
CA GLY A 77 30.28 -0.16 -17.98
C GLY A 77 30.70 -0.27 -16.52
N ALA A 78 31.91 0.18 -16.20
CA ALA A 78 32.40 0.25 -14.81
C ALA A 78 31.56 1.22 -13.95
N ALA A 79 31.21 2.40 -14.48
CA ALA A 79 30.36 3.37 -13.78
C ALA A 79 28.95 2.83 -13.56
N ALA A 80 28.34 2.13 -14.55
CA ALA A 80 27.06 1.48 -14.41
C ALA A 80 27.09 0.34 -13.39
N LEU A 81 28.18 -0.44 -13.36
CA LEU A 81 28.37 -1.50 -12.36
C LEU A 81 28.54 -0.91 -10.94
N CYS A 82 29.38 0.12 -10.78
CA CYS A 82 29.52 0.83 -9.51
C CYS A 82 28.18 1.41 -9.05
N TRP A 83 27.41 1.96 -9.95
CA TRP A 83 26.08 2.50 -9.67
C TRP A 83 25.11 1.41 -9.23
N ALA A 84 25.09 0.26 -9.91
CA ALA A 84 24.30 -0.90 -9.50
C ALA A 84 24.67 -1.40 -8.10
N VAL A 85 25.98 -1.44 -7.78
CA VAL A 85 26.47 -1.83 -6.45
C VAL A 85 26.04 -0.83 -5.37
N VAL A 86 26.09 0.48 -5.66
CA VAL A 86 25.61 1.51 -4.74
C VAL A 86 24.10 1.37 -4.50
N ILE A 87 23.30 1.18 -5.56
CA ILE A 87 21.86 0.98 -5.44
C ILE A 87 21.56 -0.25 -4.57
N VAL A 88 22.18 -1.39 -4.86
CA VAL A 88 21.99 -2.63 -4.09
C VAL A 88 22.46 -2.45 -2.64
N GLY A 89 23.60 -1.79 -2.42
CA GLY A 89 24.16 -1.55 -1.08
C GLY A 89 23.26 -0.64 -0.24
N VAL A 90 22.75 0.44 -0.84
CA VAL A 90 21.81 1.35 -0.17
C VAL A 90 20.49 0.66 0.11
N GLY A 91 19.97 -0.11 -0.85
CA GLY A 91 18.73 -0.89 -0.66
C GLY A 91 18.87 -1.94 0.44
N ALA A 92 19.95 -2.72 0.43
CA ALA A 92 20.23 -3.69 1.49
C ALA A 92 20.42 -3.02 2.86
N GLY A 93 21.14 -1.88 2.89
CA GLY A 93 21.33 -1.09 4.11
C GLY A 93 20.03 -0.56 4.67
N ALA A 94 19.14 -0.05 3.82
CA ALA A 94 17.82 0.44 4.23
C ALA A 94 16.95 -0.69 4.84
N VAL A 95 16.95 -1.89 4.24
CA VAL A 95 16.25 -3.06 4.79
C VAL A 95 16.80 -3.46 6.16
N VAL A 96 18.14 -3.44 6.32
CA VAL A 96 18.76 -3.76 7.61
C VAL A 96 18.43 -2.69 8.66
N MET A 97 18.46 -1.41 8.28
CA MET A 97 18.11 -0.31 9.19
C MET A 97 16.62 -0.32 9.55
N ASP A 98 15.73 -0.61 8.62
CA ASP A 98 14.29 -0.72 8.88
C ASP A 98 14.00 -1.85 9.90
N ARG A 99 14.64 -2.99 9.73
CA ARG A 99 14.54 -4.11 10.69
C ARG A 99 15.17 -3.81 12.05
N SER A 100 16.22 -2.98 12.09
CA SER A 100 16.95 -2.63 13.32
C SER A 100 16.41 -1.38 14.01
N GLY A 101 15.68 -0.55 13.29
CA GLY A 101 15.27 0.81 13.71
C GLY A 101 13.81 0.95 14.10
N ARG A 102 13.05 -0.15 14.22
CA ARG A 102 11.68 -0.04 14.74
C ARG A 102 11.73 0.41 16.19
N PRO A 103 11.10 1.56 16.54
CA PRO A 103 11.05 1.98 17.93
C PRO A 103 10.40 0.86 18.75
N ALA A 104 11.03 0.48 19.87
CA ALA A 104 10.45 -0.48 20.79
C ALA A 104 9.09 0.01 21.35
N GLU A 105 8.95 1.33 21.44
CA GLU A 105 7.74 2.02 21.85
C GLU A 105 7.18 2.84 20.70
N TRP A 106 6.14 2.32 20.06
CA TRP A 106 5.36 3.03 19.06
C TRP A 106 3.89 3.08 19.50
N SER A 107 3.19 4.16 19.15
CA SER A 107 1.77 4.35 19.46
C SER A 107 0.88 4.20 18.22
N ILE A 108 1.43 4.44 17.03
CA ILE A 108 0.72 4.36 15.76
C ILE A 108 1.63 3.66 14.76
N ALA A 109 1.10 2.68 14.06
CA ALA A 109 1.75 2.02 12.93
C ALA A 109 0.77 1.89 11.78
N GLN A 110 1.19 2.23 10.56
CA GLN A 110 0.42 2.00 9.34
C GLN A 110 0.96 0.78 8.62
N CYS A 111 0.10 -0.18 8.33
CA CYS A 111 0.44 -1.38 7.58
C CYS A 111 0.49 -1.11 6.08
N ASP A 112 1.49 -1.63 5.39
CA ASP A 112 1.51 -1.67 3.93
C ASP A 112 0.62 -2.80 3.43
N VAL A 113 -0.66 -2.52 3.31
CA VAL A 113 -1.69 -3.45 2.82
C VAL A 113 -1.99 -3.28 1.34
N GLY A 114 -1.24 -2.43 0.63
CA GLY A 114 -1.44 -2.07 -0.77
C GLY A 114 -2.36 -0.86 -0.92
N GLN A 115 -3.30 -0.91 -1.86
CA GLN A 115 -4.27 0.17 -2.03
C GLN A 115 -5.38 0.00 -1.00
N GLY A 116 -5.30 0.72 0.11
CA GLY A 116 -6.24 0.67 1.22
C GLY A 116 -5.59 1.08 2.53
N ASP A 117 -6.37 1.09 3.58
CA ASP A 117 -5.93 1.53 4.90
C ASP A 117 -5.97 0.39 5.93
N ALA A 118 -4.93 0.33 6.75
CA ALA A 118 -4.89 -0.47 7.97
C ALA A 118 -3.95 0.22 8.96
N VAL A 119 -4.52 0.83 9.99
CA VAL A 119 -3.77 1.60 11.00
C VAL A 119 -3.88 0.93 12.35
N VAL A 120 -2.76 0.57 12.91
CA VAL A 120 -2.66 -0.02 14.25
C VAL A 120 -2.36 1.06 15.27
N LEU A 121 -3.12 1.09 16.33
CA LEU A 121 -2.96 1.99 17.48
C LEU A 121 -2.61 1.19 18.72
N ARG A 122 -1.66 1.67 19.50
CA ARG A 122 -1.30 1.06 20.79
C ARG A 122 -1.33 2.12 21.87
N SER A 123 -2.06 1.85 22.96
CA SER A 123 -2.14 2.74 24.12
C SER A 123 -2.38 1.95 25.39
N ALA A 124 -1.62 2.21 26.43
CA ALA A 124 -1.78 1.61 27.77
C ALA A 124 -1.89 0.06 27.77
N GLY A 125 -1.22 -0.60 26.82
CA GLY A 125 -1.25 -2.06 26.66
C GLY A 125 -2.37 -2.59 25.76
N ALA A 126 -3.35 -1.77 25.41
CA ALA A 126 -4.40 -2.12 24.45
C ALA A 126 -3.97 -1.86 23.00
N VAL A 127 -4.45 -2.69 22.09
CA VAL A 127 -4.17 -2.61 20.66
C VAL A 127 -5.47 -2.49 19.87
N ALA A 128 -5.57 -1.44 19.05
CA ALA A 128 -6.70 -1.25 18.15
C ALA A 128 -6.23 -1.24 16.69
N LEU A 129 -7.09 -1.75 15.81
CA LEU A 129 -6.91 -1.71 14.37
C LEU A 129 -8.03 -0.86 13.74
N VAL A 130 -7.68 0.09 12.90
CA VAL A 130 -8.64 0.86 12.09
C VAL A 130 -8.48 0.42 10.65
N ASP A 131 -9.55 -0.15 10.10
CA ASP A 131 -9.61 -0.80 8.79
C ASP A 131 -8.63 -1.97 8.61
N ALA A 132 -8.83 -2.79 7.58
CA ALA A 132 -8.11 -4.04 7.37
C ALA A 132 -7.38 -4.11 6.01
N GLY A 133 -7.52 -3.08 5.17
CA GLY A 133 -7.01 -3.12 3.82
C GLY A 133 -7.68 -4.17 2.92
N PRO A 134 -7.21 -4.34 1.68
CA PRO A 134 -7.80 -5.28 0.72
C PRO A 134 -7.27 -6.71 0.86
N ASP A 135 -6.10 -6.92 1.45
CA ASP A 135 -5.34 -8.17 1.39
C ASP A 135 -5.05 -8.75 2.78
N PRO A 136 -5.67 -9.90 3.13
CA PRO A 136 -5.49 -10.52 4.44
C PRO A 136 -4.06 -11.02 4.68
N GLN A 137 -3.31 -11.42 3.64
CA GLN A 137 -1.95 -11.89 3.79
C GLN A 137 -1.01 -10.73 4.17
N ARG A 138 -1.17 -9.57 3.54
CA ARG A 138 -0.40 -8.37 3.88
C ARG A 138 -0.72 -7.86 5.27
N LEU A 139 -2.00 -7.85 5.64
CA LEU A 139 -2.40 -7.47 7.00
C LEU A 139 -1.81 -8.42 8.03
N SER A 140 -1.94 -9.75 7.82
CA SER A 140 -1.36 -10.74 8.75
C SER A 140 0.14 -10.56 8.90
N ALA A 141 0.88 -10.40 7.78
CA ALA A 141 2.32 -10.18 7.81
C ALA A 141 2.71 -8.92 8.61
N CYS A 142 1.97 -7.82 8.44
CA CYS A 142 2.20 -6.61 9.20
C CYS A 142 1.95 -6.80 10.69
N LEU A 143 0.85 -7.42 11.08
CA LEU A 143 0.53 -7.69 12.48
C LEU A 143 1.57 -8.61 13.13
N ASP A 144 1.99 -9.65 12.43
CA ASP A 144 3.02 -10.59 12.90
C ASP A 144 4.39 -9.89 13.04
N ASP A 145 4.74 -9.02 12.10
CA ASP A 145 5.93 -8.17 12.14
C ASP A 145 5.93 -7.18 13.32
N LEU A 146 4.75 -6.71 13.73
CA LEU A 146 4.56 -5.84 14.89
C LEU A 146 4.44 -6.64 16.21
N GLY A 147 4.45 -7.98 16.14
CA GLY A 147 4.26 -8.86 17.29
C GLY A 147 2.85 -8.84 17.86
N ILE A 148 1.84 -8.53 17.02
CA ILE A 148 0.45 -8.42 17.43
C ILE A 148 -0.27 -9.70 17.05
N HIS A 149 -0.66 -10.47 18.04
CA HIS A 149 -1.41 -11.73 17.87
C HIS A 149 -2.88 -11.59 18.24
N HIS A 150 -3.24 -10.49 18.91
CA HIS A 150 -4.58 -10.20 19.38
C HIS A 150 -4.87 -8.70 19.33
N LEU A 151 -6.12 -8.35 19.09
CA LEU A 151 -6.63 -6.99 19.00
C LEU A 151 -7.75 -6.82 20.04
N ASP A 152 -7.65 -5.80 20.89
CA ASP A 152 -8.71 -5.46 21.83
C ASP A 152 -9.90 -4.82 21.10
N LEU A 153 -9.60 -4.04 20.06
CA LEU A 153 -10.61 -3.30 19.31
C LEU A 153 -10.29 -3.27 17.82
N MET A 154 -11.33 -3.40 17.01
CA MET A 154 -11.30 -3.04 15.59
C MET A 154 -12.36 -1.98 15.29
N VAL A 155 -12.00 -1.04 14.43
CA VAL A 155 -12.94 -0.04 13.89
C VAL A 155 -12.98 -0.20 12.39
N LEU A 156 -14.14 -0.47 11.82
CA LEU A 156 -14.37 -0.44 10.37
C LEU A 156 -15.06 0.87 10.00
N THR A 157 -14.36 1.69 9.23
CA THR A 157 -14.86 3.03 8.85
C THR A 157 -15.97 2.93 7.83
N HIS A 158 -15.83 2.02 6.86
CA HIS A 158 -16.84 1.69 5.84
C HIS A 158 -16.55 0.30 5.24
N PHE A 159 -17.41 -0.16 4.29
CA PHE A 159 -17.39 -1.54 3.83
C PHE A 159 -16.86 -1.71 2.40
N ASP A 160 -16.06 -0.78 1.90
CA ASP A 160 -15.38 -0.95 0.62
C ASP A 160 -14.23 -1.96 0.74
N LEU A 161 -13.93 -2.68 -0.34
CA LEU A 161 -12.98 -3.80 -0.35
C LEU A 161 -11.58 -3.41 0.16
N ASP A 162 -11.16 -2.19 -0.11
CA ASP A 162 -9.88 -1.63 0.31
C ASP A 162 -9.78 -1.32 1.82
N HIS A 163 -10.89 -1.48 2.56
CA HIS A 163 -10.96 -1.33 4.02
C HIS A 163 -11.34 -2.63 4.74
N VAL A 164 -12.09 -3.53 4.08
CA VAL A 164 -12.59 -4.75 4.73
C VAL A 164 -12.07 -6.05 4.13
N GLY A 165 -11.37 -6.02 2.99
CA GLY A 165 -10.89 -7.21 2.31
C GLY A 165 -9.95 -8.07 3.15
N GLY A 166 -9.17 -7.43 4.03
CA GLY A 166 -8.23 -8.08 4.94
C GLY A 166 -8.84 -8.68 6.21
N VAL A 167 -10.14 -8.51 6.47
CA VAL A 167 -10.79 -8.94 7.71
C VAL A 167 -10.58 -10.43 8.02
N ALA A 168 -10.42 -11.27 7.01
CA ALA A 168 -10.14 -12.70 7.21
C ALA A 168 -8.87 -12.98 8.04
N ALA A 169 -7.92 -12.07 8.06
CA ALA A 169 -6.68 -12.21 8.85
C ALA A 169 -6.89 -12.06 10.36
N ILE A 170 -8.01 -11.47 10.78
CA ILE A 170 -8.26 -11.14 12.19
C ILE A 170 -9.45 -11.87 12.80
N ILE A 171 -10.14 -12.72 12.04
CA ILE A 171 -11.22 -13.56 12.57
C ILE A 171 -10.64 -14.45 13.68
N GLY A 172 -11.26 -14.40 14.87
CA GLY A 172 -10.78 -15.11 16.06
C GLY A 172 -9.61 -14.44 16.79
N ARG A 173 -9.19 -13.25 16.37
CA ARG A 173 -8.08 -12.49 16.96
C ARG A 173 -8.50 -11.11 17.50
N VAL A 174 -9.79 -10.80 17.51
CA VAL A 174 -10.32 -9.50 17.94
C VAL A 174 -11.46 -9.68 18.93
N ASP A 175 -11.47 -8.86 20.00
CA ASP A 175 -12.52 -8.92 21.03
C ASP A 175 -13.75 -8.10 20.66
N GLU A 176 -13.57 -6.85 20.28
CA GLU A 176 -14.65 -5.93 19.96
C GLU A 176 -14.45 -5.29 18.59
N VAL A 177 -15.54 -5.18 17.82
CA VAL A 177 -15.55 -4.52 16.50
C VAL A 177 -16.62 -3.43 16.49
N LEU A 178 -16.21 -2.21 16.20
CA LEU A 178 -17.10 -1.07 15.99
C LEU A 178 -17.30 -0.84 14.51
N ILE A 179 -18.56 -0.74 14.12
CA ILE A 179 -18.98 -0.53 12.72
C ILE A 179 -20.01 0.58 12.63
N GLY A 180 -20.09 1.23 11.49
CA GLY A 180 -21.21 2.07 11.11
C GLY A 180 -22.44 1.26 10.70
N PRO A 181 -23.54 1.92 10.25
CA PRO A 181 -24.70 1.24 9.68
C PRO A 181 -24.29 0.37 8.48
N THR A 182 -24.83 -0.85 8.41
CA THR A 182 -24.48 -1.86 7.41
C THR A 182 -25.66 -2.21 6.52
N ASP A 183 -25.38 -2.58 5.27
CA ASP A 183 -26.32 -3.29 4.40
C ASP A 183 -26.23 -4.81 4.60
N GLU A 184 -27.12 -5.56 3.93
CA GLU A 184 -27.18 -7.03 4.02
C GLU A 184 -25.90 -7.70 3.52
N ARG A 185 -25.26 -7.13 2.48
CA ARG A 185 -24.02 -7.67 1.91
C ARG A 185 -22.86 -7.53 2.90
N ALA A 186 -22.66 -6.35 3.47
CA ALA A 186 -21.63 -6.13 4.48
C ALA A 186 -21.88 -6.99 5.73
N ARG A 187 -23.15 -7.17 6.13
CA ARG A 187 -23.51 -8.04 7.24
C ARG A 187 -23.04 -9.47 7.00
N SER A 188 -23.41 -10.08 5.90
CA SER A 188 -23.07 -11.49 5.61
C SER A 188 -21.59 -11.72 5.31
N SER A 189 -20.92 -10.76 4.66
CA SER A 189 -19.52 -10.95 4.22
C SER A 189 -18.49 -10.55 5.27
N VAL A 190 -18.83 -9.66 6.22
CA VAL A 190 -17.89 -9.10 7.19
C VAL A 190 -18.34 -9.31 8.63
N VAL A 191 -19.57 -8.89 8.96
CA VAL A 191 -20.04 -8.86 10.35
C VAL A 191 -20.26 -10.27 10.90
N GLU A 192 -20.95 -11.14 10.15
CA GLU A 192 -21.22 -12.52 10.60
C GLU A 192 -19.93 -13.34 10.79
N PRO A 193 -18.94 -13.32 9.87
CA PRO A 193 -17.67 -14.01 10.09
C PRO A 193 -16.92 -13.52 11.33
N LEU A 194 -16.89 -12.22 11.60
CA LEU A 194 -16.26 -11.67 12.80
C LEU A 194 -16.96 -12.13 14.07
N GLY A 195 -18.31 -12.06 14.10
CA GLY A 195 -19.10 -12.54 15.22
C GLY A 195 -18.98 -14.06 15.44
N ALA A 196 -18.94 -14.85 14.36
CA ALA A 196 -18.69 -16.28 14.42
C ALA A 196 -17.28 -16.61 14.94
N GLY A 197 -16.31 -15.73 14.69
CA GLY A 197 -14.97 -15.79 15.26
C GLY A 197 -14.87 -15.40 16.74
N GLY A 198 -15.99 -14.99 17.37
CA GLY A 198 -16.04 -14.65 18.80
C GLY A 198 -16.01 -13.16 19.10
N ALA A 199 -15.90 -12.30 18.08
CA ALA A 199 -15.89 -10.86 18.29
C ALA A 199 -17.28 -10.32 18.69
N ILE A 200 -17.29 -9.34 19.60
CA ILE A 200 -18.49 -8.55 19.94
C ILE A 200 -18.62 -7.42 18.92
N VAL A 201 -19.56 -7.55 17.98
CA VAL A 201 -19.77 -6.51 16.96
C VAL A 201 -20.83 -5.52 17.42
N ARG A 202 -20.45 -4.23 17.48
CA ARG A 202 -21.32 -3.12 17.88
C ARG A 202 -21.47 -2.11 16.73
N THR A 203 -22.71 -1.79 16.41
CA THR A 203 -23.01 -0.68 15.49
C THR A 203 -23.04 0.62 16.29
N VAL A 204 -22.28 1.61 15.83
CA VAL A 204 -22.19 2.93 16.45
C VAL A 204 -22.75 4.01 15.55
N SER A 205 -23.27 5.06 16.15
CA SER A 205 -23.87 6.21 15.46
C SER A 205 -23.13 7.49 15.79
N VAL A 206 -23.32 8.53 14.97
CA VAL A 206 -22.72 9.84 15.18
C VAL A 206 -23.12 10.42 16.55
N GLY A 207 -22.12 10.81 17.33
CA GLY A 207 -22.33 11.39 18.67
C GLY A 207 -22.39 10.38 19.81
N GLU A 208 -22.37 9.07 19.54
CA GLU A 208 -22.20 8.05 20.58
C GLU A 208 -20.82 8.15 21.21
N ARG A 209 -20.78 8.16 22.53
CA ARG A 209 -19.51 8.16 23.29
C ARG A 209 -19.33 6.76 23.87
N GLY A 210 -18.17 6.17 23.62
CA GLY A 210 -17.77 4.96 24.34
C GLY A 210 -17.69 5.26 25.85
N MET A 211 -18.23 4.35 26.65
CA MET A 211 -18.06 4.37 28.10
C MET A 211 -16.76 3.70 28.48
#